data_47ad5abdf32a65171e5f6dbb7dc6439d
#
_entry.id   47ad5abdf32a65171e5f6dbb7dc6439d
#
_cell.length_a   1.000
_cell.length_b   1.000
_cell.length_c   1.000
_cell.angle_alpha   90.00
_cell.angle_beta   90.00
_cell.angle_gamma   90.00
#
_symmetry.space_group_name_H-M   'P 1'
#
loop_
_entity.id
_entity.type
_entity.pdbx_description
1 polymer ?
#
loop_
_entity_poly.entity_id
_entity_poly.type
_entity_poly.pdbx_seq_one_letter_code
_entity_poly.pdbx_strand_id
1 'polypeptide(L)'
;MFVAQVVLPGSRHRSWTVLGPDGVPVEPVERYLAFLTDVDRSPNTVKAYAHDLKDWFVFLTGRGLDWREVRLEDVGEFVAWLRLPPPARDGRVAVLPSVAAHCGAATVNRKLSAVSAFYQHAARHGVDLGELLTSWQPAGRRGTSWRPFLHHISKSQPAARRVIGLKVPRKHPRILAAVEMQTILDACDRLRDRLLFAVLHDTGMRIGEALGLRHEDWAAAERTVTVLARVNDNGARAKSARPRSIPISAGLVRLYADYLHGEYGDLDSDYVFVNLWAGQYGRPLTYAAVYDLVTRLRRRTGIDFDPHWCRHTYATGLLRAGTPVEVVSRLLGHASVSTTVEVYGHLNVEDARQTLEKAGWFTDTGSAVQL
;
A
#
# COMPACT_ATOMS: atom_id res chain seq x y z
N MET A 1 -23.77 -9.22 9.98
CA MET A 1 -23.41 -8.43 8.76
C MET A 1 -22.18 -9.01 8.11
N PHE A 2 -22.11 -9.02 6.77
CA PHE A 2 -20.96 -9.50 6.02
C PHE A 2 -20.76 -8.68 4.73
N VAL A 3 -19.53 -8.72 4.18
CA VAL A 3 -19.18 -8.02 2.95
C VAL A 3 -19.34 -8.98 1.80
N ALA A 4 -20.10 -8.60 0.77
CA ALA A 4 -20.32 -9.36 -0.44
C ALA A 4 -19.75 -8.62 -1.66
N GLN A 5 -19.26 -9.39 -2.63
CA GLN A 5 -18.89 -8.85 -3.93
C GLN A 5 -20.14 -8.84 -4.81
N VAL A 6 -20.36 -7.72 -5.49
CA VAL A 6 -21.49 -7.54 -6.42
C VAL A 6 -20.97 -7.21 -7.80
N VAL A 7 -21.73 -7.61 -8.81
CA VAL A 7 -21.50 -7.21 -10.20
C VAL A 7 -22.62 -6.26 -10.57
N LEU A 8 -22.27 -5.05 -11.00
CA LEU A 8 -23.27 -4.06 -11.40
C LEU A 8 -23.97 -4.49 -12.69
N PRO A 9 -25.32 -4.47 -12.73
CA PRO A 9 -26.06 -4.77 -13.93
C PRO A 9 -25.61 -3.87 -15.10
N GLY A 10 -25.40 -4.47 -16.28
CA GLY A 10 -25.00 -3.73 -17.48
C GLY A 10 -23.52 -3.35 -17.57
N SER A 11 -22.74 -3.61 -16.54
CA SER A 11 -21.28 -3.41 -16.56
C SER A 11 -20.57 -4.64 -16.01
N ARG A 12 -19.36 -4.94 -16.50
CA ARG A 12 -18.51 -5.99 -15.92
C ARG A 12 -17.77 -5.49 -14.66
N HIS A 13 -18.13 -4.32 -14.14
CA HIS A 13 -17.47 -3.75 -12.97
C HIS A 13 -17.87 -4.51 -11.71
N ARG A 14 -16.86 -4.98 -11.00
CA ARG A 14 -17.03 -5.62 -9.69
C ARG A 14 -17.01 -4.54 -8.63
N SER A 15 -18.02 -4.49 -7.78
CA SER A 15 -18.12 -3.63 -6.60
C SER A 15 -18.30 -4.49 -5.34
N TRP A 16 -18.49 -3.84 -4.22
CA TRP A 16 -18.66 -4.47 -2.92
C TRP A 16 -19.80 -3.81 -2.18
N THR A 17 -20.56 -4.63 -1.43
CA THR A 17 -21.65 -4.16 -0.55
C THR A 17 -21.53 -4.77 0.83
N VAL A 18 -22.28 -4.22 1.79
CA VAL A 18 -22.45 -4.76 3.13
C VAL A 18 -23.87 -5.25 3.27
N LEU A 19 -24.02 -6.55 3.57
CA LEU A 19 -25.31 -7.19 3.81
C LEU A 19 -25.59 -7.29 5.31
N GLY A 20 -26.83 -7.00 5.69
CA GLY A 20 -27.35 -7.19 7.03
C GLY A 20 -27.48 -8.67 7.41
N PRO A 21 -27.92 -8.96 8.65
CA PRO A 21 -28.19 -10.35 9.07
C PRO A 21 -29.30 -11.01 8.27
N ASP A 22 -30.21 -10.23 7.72
CA ASP A 22 -31.34 -10.60 6.86
C ASP A 22 -30.95 -10.81 5.38
N GLY A 23 -29.68 -10.57 5.03
CA GLY A 23 -29.17 -10.64 3.66
C GLY A 23 -29.51 -9.41 2.81
N VAL A 24 -30.14 -8.39 3.37
CA VAL A 24 -30.47 -7.14 2.67
C VAL A 24 -29.26 -6.16 2.75
N PRO A 25 -28.97 -5.40 1.68
CA PRO A 25 -27.94 -4.37 1.73
C PRO A 25 -28.23 -3.32 2.81
N VAL A 26 -27.20 -2.93 3.56
CA VAL A 26 -27.27 -1.82 4.51
C VAL A 26 -27.31 -0.52 3.72
N GLU A 27 -28.51 0.03 3.53
CA GLU A 27 -28.82 1.10 2.59
C GLU A 27 -27.85 2.30 2.63
N PRO A 28 -27.53 2.92 3.78
CA PRO A 28 -26.62 4.07 3.79
C PRO A 28 -25.19 3.69 3.37
N VAL A 29 -24.75 2.47 3.64
CA VAL A 29 -23.44 1.97 3.21
C VAL A 29 -23.44 1.69 1.72
N GLU A 30 -24.50 1.04 1.21
CA GLU A 30 -24.67 0.74 -0.21
C GLU A 30 -24.62 2.01 -1.06
N ARG A 31 -25.40 3.04 -0.68
CA ARG A 31 -25.39 4.36 -1.35
C ARG A 31 -23.98 4.96 -1.43
N TYR A 32 -23.23 4.88 -0.34
CA TYR A 32 -21.88 5.43 -0.30
C TYR A 32 -20.88 4.61 -1.14
N LEU A 33 -20.96 3.28 -1.09
CA LEU A 33 -20.07 2.41 -1.88
C LEU A 33 -20.38 2.50 -3.37
N ALA A 34 -21.65 2.64 -3.76
CA ALA A 34 -22.07 2.93 -5.13
C ALA A 34 -21.47 4.26 -5.62
N PHE A 35 -21.62 5.32 -4.84
CA PHE A 35 -20.98 6.61 -5.15
C PHE A 35 -19.47 6.49 -5.34
N LEU A 36 -18.76 5.73 -4.48
CA LEU A 36 -17.32 5.52 -4.65
C LEU A 36 -16.98 4.80 -5.96
N THR A 37 -17.84 3.89 -6.40
CA THR A 37 -17.68 3.17 -7.65
C THR A 37 -17.94 4.09 -8.85
N ASP A 38 -18.98 4.92 -8.79
CA ASP A 38 -19.35 5.86 -9.84
C ASP A 38 -18.30 6.95 -10.07
N VAL A 39 -17.54 7.31 -9.03
CA VAL A 39 -16.41 8.25 -9.15
C VAL A 39 -15.06 7.54 -9.37
N ASP A 40 -15.08 6.34 -9.95
CA ASP A 40 -13.91 5.56 -10.34
C ASP A 40 -12.89 5.27 -9.22
N ARG A 41 -13.35 5.15 -7.95
CA ARG A 41 -12.48 4.68 -6.89
C ARG A 41 -12.07 3.23 -7.13
N SER A 42 -10.81 2.91 -6.82
CA SER A 42 -10.30 1.55 -7.07
C SER A 42 -11.16 0.51 -6.33
N PRO A 43 -11.47 -0.66 -6.96
CA PRO A 43 -12.26 -1.73 -6.30
C PRO A 43 -11.67 -2.17 -4.96
N ASN A 44 -10.34 -2.13 -4.81
CA ASN A 44 -9.69 -2.43 -3.53
C ASN A 44 -9.98 -1.36 -2.46
N THR A 45 -10.14 -0.10 -2.87
CA THR A 45 -10.57 0.98 -1.97
C THR A 45 -12.01 0.75 -1.53
N VAL A 46 -12.92 0.48 -2.48
CA VAL A 46 -14.33 0.18 -2.18
C VAL A 46 -14.43 -1.03 -1.25
N LYS A 47 -13.69 -2.12 -1.54
CA LYS A 47 -13.60 -3.30 -0.67
C LYS A 47 -13.16 -2.95 0.76
N ALA A 48 -12.09 -2.17 0.89
CA ALA A 48 -11.57 -1.78 2.19
C ALA A 48 -12.60 -0.95 2.99
N TYR A 49 -13.26 0.00 2.33
CA TYR A 49 -14.34 0.78 2.94
C TYR A 49 -15.53 -0.08 3.34
N ALA A 50 -15.94 -1.06 2.51
CA ALA A 50 -16.99 -2.01 2.85
C ALA A 50 -16.67 -2.78 4.15
N HIS A 51 -15.45 -3.30 4.28
CA HIS A 51 -15.01 -3.99 5.51
C HIS A 51 -14.95 -3.06 6.72
N ASP A 52 -14.51 -1.82 6.55
CA ASP A 52 -14.39 -0.87 7.63
C ASP A 52 -15.76 -0.39 8.11
N LEU A 53 -16.66 -0.09 7.19
CA LEU A 53 -18.03 0.32 7.49
C LEU A 53 -18.86 -0.84 8.04
N LYS A 54 -18.63 -2.08 7.56
CA LYS A 54 -19.26 -3.27 8.18
C LYS A 54 -18.97 -3.31 9.68
N ASP A 55 -17.71 -3.12 10.10
CA ASP A 55 -17.36 -3.16 11.51
C ASP A 55 -18.01 -2.01 12.29
N TRP A 56 -18.14 -0.83 11.69
CA TRP A 56 -18.83 0.31 12.26
C TRP A 56 -20.31 0.01 12.49
N PHE A 57 -21.01 -0.48 11.47
CA PHE A 57 -22.45 -0.78 11.57
C PHE A 57 -22.74 -2.00 12.47
N VAL A 58 -21.82 -2.97 12.55
CA VAL A 58 -21.90 -4.05 13.56
C VAL A 58 -21.84 -3.48 14.97
N PHE A 59 -20.92 -2.55 15.21
CA PHE A 59 -20.81 -1.87 16.52
C PHE A 59 -22.07 -1.10 16.87
N LEU A 60 -22.57 -0.26 15.94
CA LEU A 60 -23.80 0.53 16.15
C LEU A 60 -25.01 -0.37 16.45
N THR A 61 -25.22 -1.40 15.65
CA THR A 61 -26.32 -2.36 15.84
C THR A 61 -26.21 -3.06 17.19
N GLY A 62 -25.01 -3.47 17.60
CA GLY A 62 -24.77 -4.11 18.91
C GLY A 62 -25.03 -3.18 20.09
N ARG A 63 -25.04 -1.86 19.89
CA ARG A 63 -25.33 -0.84 20.91
C ARG A 63 -26.75 -0.27 20.80
N GLY A 64 -27.52 -0.67 19.78
CA GLY A 64 -28.84 -0.10 19.51
C GLY A 64 -28.81 1.37 19.09
N LEU A 65 -27.71 1.82 18.48
CA LEU A 65 -27.51 3.21 18.07
C LEU A 65 -27.96 3.43 16.63
N ASP A 66 -28.72 4.50 16.37
CA ASP A 66 -28.96 4.98 15.00
C ASP A 66 -27.69 5.67 14.47
N TRP A 67 -27.27 5.30 13.29
CA TRP A 67 -26.10 5.89 12.63
C TRP A 67 -26.24 7.41 12.37
N ARG A 68 -27.47 7.95 12.42
CA ARG A 68 -27.77 9.38 12.25
C ARG A 68 -27.62 10.19 13.55
N GLU A 69 -27.55 9.53 14.70
CA GLU A 69 -27.56 10.16 16.02
C GLU A 69 -26.28 9.90 16.83
N VAL A 70 -25.22 9.46 16.13
CA VAL A 70 -23.93 9.14 16.73
C VAL A 70 -23.27 10.37 17.35
N ARG A 71 -22.68 10.19 18.53
CA ARG A 71 -21.90 11.19 19.27
C ARG A 71 -20.41 10.89 19.22
N LEU A 72 -19.60 11.87 19.66
CA LEU A 72 -18.15 11.72 19.70
C LEU A 72 -17.72 10.59 20.64
N GLU A 73 -18.45 10.42 21.75
CA GLU A 73 -18.24 9.37 22.74
C GLU A 73 -18.39 7.97 22.13
N ASP A 74 -19.40 7.78 21.25
CA ASP A 74 -19.64 6.50 20.56
C ASP A 74 -18.47 6.14 19.64
N VAL A 75 -17.84 7.14 19.04
CA VAL A 75 -16.61 6.93 18.23
C VAL A 75 -15.44 6.52 19.12
N GLY A 76 -15.34 7.10 20.32
CA GLY A 76 -14.37 6.68 21.34
C GLY A 76 -14.59 5.23 21.78
N GLU A 77 -15.86 4.84 22.02
CA GLU A 77 -16.23 3.47 22.35
C GLU A 77 -15.95 2.50 21.19
N PHE A 78 -16.17 2.91 19.95
CA PHE A 78 -15.80 2.11 18.77
C PHE A 78 -14.29 1.84 18.73
N VAL A 79 -13.45 2.81 19.05
CA VAL A 79 -12.00 2.61 19.16
C VAL A 79 -11.67 1.55 20.21
N ALA A 80 -12.31 1.61 21.39
CA ALA A 80 -12.15 0.62 22.44
C ALA A 80 -12.62 -0.76 21.96
N TRP A 81 -13.80 -0.85 21.34
CA TRP A 81 -14.38 -2.06 20.79
C TRP A 81 -13.48 -2.72 19.71
N LEU A 82 -12.86 -1.94 18.83
CA LEU A 82 -11.92 -2.47 17.84
C LEU A 82 -10.67 -3.11 18.45
N ARG A 83 -10.29 -2.67 19.64
CA ARG A 83 -9.14 -3.21 20.38
C ARG A 83 -9.44 -4.53 21.07
N LEU A 84 -10.71 -4.80 21.33
CA LEU A 84 -11.13 -6.08 21.91
C LEU A 84 -11.05 -7.20 20.88
N PRO A 85 -10.65 -8.41 21.26
CA PRO A 85 -10.76 -9.58 20.40
C PRO A 85 -12.23 -9.86 20.07
N PRO A 86 -12.57 -10.40 18.88
CA PRO A 86 -13.96 -10.60 18.45
C PRO A 86 -14.88 -11.28 19.49
N PRO A 87 -14.45 -12.34 20.19
CA PRO A 87 -15.31 -13.00 21.19
C PRO A 87 -15.66 -12.12 22.39
N ALA A 88 -14.86 -11.08 22.69
CA ALA A 88 -15.08 -10.19 23.83
C ALA A 88 -15.91 -8.94 23.47
N ARG A 89 -16.23 -8.74 22.20
CA ARG A 89 -16.97 -7.56 21.73
C ARG A 89 -18.44 -7.54 22.16
N ASP A 90 -18.99 -8.70 22.42
CA ASP A 90 -20.37 -8.85 22.89
C ASP A 90 -20.49 -8.78 24.43
N GLY A 91 -19.41 -8.45 25.13
CA GLY A 91 -19.38 -8.36 26.60
C GLY A 91 -19.44 -9.71 27.33
N ARG A 92 -19.44 -10.84 26.61
CA ARG A 92 -19.56 -12.19 27.19
C ARG A 92 -18.24 -12.72 27.73
N VAL A 93 -17.12 -12.14 27.34
CA VAL A 93 -15.78 -12.58 27.74
C VAL A 93 -15.00 -11.39 28.27
N ALA A 94 -14.51 -11.51 29.51
CA ALA A 94 -13.61 -10.52 30.09
C ALA A 94 -12.21 -10.65 29.49
N VAL A 95 -11.57 -9.53 29.14
CA VAL A 95 -10.21 -9.49 28.59
C VAL A 95 -9.26 -8.99 29.67
N LEU A 96 -8.21 -9.74 29.94
CA LEU A 96 -7.16 -9.31 30.87
C LEU A 96 -6.40 -8.10 30.30
N PRO A 97 -5.97 -7.13 31.14
CA PRO A 97 -5.23 -5.95 30.71
C PRO A 97 -3.92 -6.26 29.98
N SER A 98 -3.35 -7.45 30.19
CA SER A 98 -2.10 -7.92 29.55
C SER A 98 -2.28 -8.38 28.11
N VAL A 99 -3.52 -8.53 27.61
CA VAL A 99 -3.78 -8.99 26.26
C VAL A 99 -3.49 -7.86 25.26
N ALA A 100 -2.67 -8.17 24.25
CA ALA A 100 -2.37 -7.22 23.19
C ALA A 100 -3.65 -6.80 22.44
N ALA A 101 -3.73 -5.53 22.05
CA ALA A 101 -4.88 -5.01 21.33
C ALA A 101 -5.08 -5.75 20.00
N HIS A 102 -6.31 -6.22 19.73
CA HIS A 102 -6.65 -6.94 18.50
C HIS A 102 -6.39 -6.11 17.25
N CYS A 103 -6.81 -4.85 17.24
CA CYS A 103 -6.47 -3.91 16.16
C CYS A 103 -5.38 -2.95 16.62
N GLY A 104 -4.27 -2.92 15.87
CA GLY A 104 -3.22 -1.92 16.06
C GLY A 104 -3.68 -0.50 15.70
N ALA A 105 -2.99 0.51 16.23
CA ALA A 105 -3.33 1.93 16.04
C ALA A 105 -3.49 2.35 14.56
N ALA A 106 -2.65 1.83 13.67
CA ALA A 106 -2.74 2.11 12.22
C ALA A 106 -4.05 1.58 11.61
N THR A 107 -4.48 0.37 12.00
CA THR A 107 -5.74 -0.24 11.56
C THR A 107 -6.94 0.55 12.08
N VAL A 108 -6.91 0.93 13.36
CA VAL A 108 -7.97 1.78 13.95
C VAL A 108 -8.06 3.10 13.20
N ASN A 109 -6.94 3.79 12.97
CA ASN A 109 -6.91 5.05 12.23
C ASN A 109 -7.43 4.92 10.79
N ARG A 110 -7.16 3.80 10.12
CA ARG A 110 -7.70 3.53 8.77
C ARG A 110 -9.22 3.39 8.81
N LYS A 111 -9.76 2.62 9.77
CA LYS A 111 -11.21 2.46 9.97
C LYS A 111 -11.90 3.78 10.29
N LEU A 112 -11.32 4.58 11.18
CA LEU A 112 -11.82 5.92 11.48
C LEU A 112 -11.79 6.84 10.24
N SER A 113 -10.82 6.65 9.32
CA SER A 113 -10.81 7.38 8.05
C SER A 113 -12.00 7.03 7.16
N ALA A 114 -12.35 5.73 7.10
CA ALA A 114 -13.50 5.27 6.33
C ALA A 114 -14.81 5.81 6.92
N VAL A 115 -14.96 5.75 8.25
CA VAL A 115 -16.12 6.30 8.97
C VAL A 115 -16.23 7.81 8.75
N SER A 116 -15.13 8.57 8.91
CA SER A 116 -15.14 10.02 8.65
C SER A 116 -15.55 10.37 7.21
N ALA A 117 -15.01 9.63 6.22
CA ALA A 117 -15.35 9.86 4.82
C ALA A 117 -16.80 9.50 4.50
N PHE A 118 -17.35 8.46 5.15
CA PHE A 118 -18.77 8.11 5.07
C PHE A 118 -19.66 9.25 5.60
N TYR A 119 -19.37 9.78 6.80
CA TYR A 119 -20.16 10.88 7.36
C TYR A 119 -19.99 12.20 6.60
N GLN A 120 -18.83 12.48 6.02
CA GLN A 120 -18.64 13.61 5.11
C GLN A 120 -19.52 13.50 3.85
N HIS A 121 -19.72 12.28 3.35
CA HIS A 121 -20.66 12.03 2.26
C HIS A 121 -22.10 12.17 2.76
N ALA A 122 -22.46 11.59 3.89
CA ALA A 122 -23.80 11.64 4.48
C ALA A 122 -24.25 13.07 4.81
N ALA A 123 -23.33 13.95 5.24
CA ALA A 123 -23.60 15.35 5.50
C ALA A 123 -24.16 16.08 4.26
N ARG A 124 -23.71 15.72 3.06
CA ARG A 124 -24.23 16.26 1.79
C ARG A 124 -25.65 15.77 1.46
N HIS A 125 -26.14 14.77 2.18
CA HIS A 125 -27.46 14.18 2.07
C HIS A 125 -28.34 14.41 3.31
N GLY A 126 -28.02 15.44 4.10
CA GLY A 126 -28.86 15.89 5.22
C GLY A 126 -28.56 15.23 6.58
N VAL A 127 -27.50 14.44 6.69
CA VAL A 127 -27.05 13.85 7.97
C VAL A 127 -25.79 14.60 8.41
N ASP A 128 -25.97 15.70 9.14
CA ASP A 128 -24.88 16.61 9.49
C ASP A 128 -24.14 16.17 10.76
N LEU A 129 -23.36 15.09 10.62
CA LEU A 129 -22.39 14.65 11.63
C LEU A 129 -20.93 14.85 11.17
N GLY A 130 -20.74 15.54 10.04
CA GLY A 130 -19.40 15.73 9.44
C GLY A 130 -18.43 16.50 10.33
N GLU A 131 -18.92 17.46 11.11
CA GLU A 131 -18.12 18.27 12.03
C GLU A 131 -17.72 17.49 13.31
N LEU A 132 -18.48 16.49 13.68
CA LEU A 132 -18.21 15.65 14.86
C LEU A 132 -16.87 14.89 14.74
N LEU A 133 -16.50 14.49 13.54
CA LEU A 133 -15.31 13.67 13.26
C LEU A 133 -14.14 14.46 12.69
N THR A 134 -14.39 15.69 12.22
CA THR A 134 -13.37 16.52 11.57
C THR A 134 -13.41 17.94 12.12
N SER A 135 -12.31 18.39 12.72
CA SER A 135 -12.11 19.80 13.05
C SER A 135 -11.31 20.48 11.94
N TRP A 136 -11.79 21.65 11.51
CA TRP A 136 -11.05 22.51 10.60
C TRP A 136 -10.00 23.28 11.41
N GLN A 137 -8.74 22.92 11.26
CA GLN A 137 -7.65 23.69 11.85
C GLN A 137 -7.07 24.59 10.79
N PRO A 138 -6.90 25.91 11.07
CA PRO A 138 -6.10 26.77 10.23
C PRO A 138 -4.73 26.10 10.09
N ALA A 139 -4.12 26.19 8.90
CA ALA A 139 -2.80 25.62 8.64
C ALA A 139 -1.81 26.18 9.68
N GLY A 140 -1.71 25.47 10.81
CA GLY A 140 -1.03 25.93 12.01
C GLY A 140 0.46 26.03 11.79
N ARG A 141 1.06 27.05 12.36
CA ARG A 141 2.49 27.14 12.62
C ARG A 141 2.94 25.90 13.38
N ARG A 142 3.30 24.81 12.69
CA ARG A 142 4.16 23.80 13.30
C ARG A 142 5.55 24.38 13.38
N GLY A 143 6.03 24.53 14.60
CA GLY A 143 7.40 24.89 14.90
C GLY A 143 8.36 24.01 14.12
N THR A 144 9.43 24.62 13.67
CA THR A 144 10.64 24.04 13.09
C THR A 144 10.40 23.02 11.99
N SER A 145 10.49 23.42 10.78
CA SER A 145 11.08 22.63 9.72
C SER A 145 10.82 23.26 8.36
N TRP A 146 11.72 23.03 7.49
CA TRP A 146 11.80 23.38 6.11
C TRP A 146 10.47 23.82 5.48
N ARG A 147 10.39 25.08 5.04
CA ARG A 147 9.27 25.61 4.27
C ARG A 147 9.66 25.60 2.80
N PRO A 148 8.81 25.07 1.88
CA PRO A 148 9.05 25.24 0.45
C PRO A 148 9.20 26.72 0.13
N PHE A 149 10.07 27.08 -0.79
CA PHE A 149 10.33 28.44 -1.22
C PHE A 149 9.06 29.23 -1.57
N LEU A 150 8.01 28.55 -2.08
CA LEU A 150 6.72 29.14 -2.46
C LEU A 150 5.63 29.02 -1.38
N HIS A 151 5.97 28.69 -0.14
CA HIS A 151 5.00 28.56 0.96
C HIS A 151 4.14 29.82 1.21
N HIS A 152 4.67 30.98 0.88
CA HIS A 152 3.98 32.26 1.05
C HIS A 152 2.91 32.51 -0.01
N ILE A 153 2.94 31.79 -1.13
CA ILE A 153 1.95 31.88 -2.23
C ILE A 153 0.79 30.91 -2.01
N SER A 154 1.02 29.79 -1.32
CA SER A 154 -0.06 28.89 -0.92
C SER A 154 -0.85 29.53 0.22
N LYS A 155 -1.95 30.21 -0.09
CA LYS A 155 -2.92 30.66 0.91
C LYS A 155 -3.27 29.47 1.77
N SER A 156 -3.04 29.57 3.08
CA SER A 156 -3.31 28.56 4.10
C SER A 156 -4.78 28.14 4.05
N GLN A 157 -5.10 27.15 3.24
CA GLN A 157 -6.44 26.56 3.31
C GLN A 157 -6.52 25.76 4.61
N PRO A 158 -7.62 25.93 5.39
CA PRO A 158 -7.83 25.13 6.58
C PRO A 158 -7.78 23.64 6.21
N ALA A 159 -6.97 22.88 6.90
CA ALA A 159 -6.90 21.43 6.69
C ALA A 159 -7.88 20.74 7.63
N ALA A 160 -8.75 19.91 7.07
CA ALA A 160 -9.62 19.05 7.86
C ALA A 160 -8.76 18.05 8.64
N ARG A 161 -8.82 18.08 9.95
CA ARG A 161 -8.14 17.14 10.84
C ARG A 161 -9.17 16.31 11.59
N ARG A 162 -8.93 15.00 11.68
CA ARG A 162 -9.78 14.15 12.51
C ARG A 162 -9.63 14.53 13.99
N VAL A 163 -10.78 14.58 14.68
CA VAL A 163 -10.84 14.84 16.12
C VAL A 163 -10.20 13.69 16.89
N ILE A 164 -10.49 12.43 16.49
CA ILE A 164 -9.93 11.23 17.11
C ILE A 164 -8.89 10.60 16.18
N GLY A 165 -7.67 10.44 16.70
CA GLY A 165 -6.58 9.74 16.01
C GLY A 165 -5.59 9.18 17.01
N LEU A 166 -5.22 7.92 16.83
CA LEU A 166 -4.23 7.26 17.67
C LEU A 166 -2.82 7.58 17.18
N LYS A 167 -1.89 7.79 18.11
CA LYS A 167 -0.48 7.90 17.77
C LYS A 167 0.01 6.55 17.23
N VAL A 168 0.54 6.55 16.02
CA VAL A 168 1.18 5.38 15.41
C VAL A 168 2.69 5.59 15.51
N PRO A 169 3.41 4.68 16.19
CA PRO A 169 4.87 4.73 16.17
C PRO A 169 5.36 4.64 14.72
N ARG A 170 6.27 5.52 14.32
CA ARG A 170 6.93 5.42 13.03
C ARG A 170 7.80 4.17 13.05
N LYS A 171 7.40 3.15 12.31
CA LYS A 171 8.25 1.98 12.07
C LYS A 171 9.14 2.29 10.87
N HIS A 172 10.43 2.08 11.03
CA HIS A 172 11.34 2.10 9.88
C HIS A 172 10.97 0.97 8.92
N PRO A 173 10.96 1.23 7.61
CA PRO A 173 10.73 0.19 6.64
C PRO A 173 11.78 -0.93 6.82
N ARG A 174 11.34 -2.18 6.88
CA ARG A 174 12.27 -3.31 6.89
C ARG A 174 12.85 -3.46 5.49
N ILE A 175 14.15 -3.64 5.43
CA ILE A 175 14.92 -3.90 4.22
C ILE A 175 15.50 -5.32 4.31
N LEU A 176 15.70 -5.95 3.16
CA LEU A 176 16.36 -7.24 3.05
C LEU A 176 17.87 -7.01 2.91
N ALA A 177 18.66 -7.75 3.68
CA ALA A 177 20.09 -7.82 3.45
C ALA A 177 20.38 -8.55 2.13
N ALA A 178 21.52 -8.27 1.50
CA ALA A 178 21.92 -8.91 0.25
C ALA A 178 21.92 -10.45 0.35
N VAL A 179 22.39 -10.98 1.47
CA VAL A 179 22.39 -12.44 1.75
C VAL A 179 20.97 -12.98 1.88
N GLU A 180 20.06 -12.26 2.55
CA GLU A 180 18.66 -12.69 2.67
C GLU A 180 17.98 -12.72 1.29
N MET A 181 18.22 -11.69 0.47
CA MET A 181 17.66 -11.64 -0.89
C MET A 181 18.20 -12.77 -1.76
N GLN A 182 19.52 -13.04 -1.70
CA GLN A 182 20.12 -14.16 -2.44
C GLN A 182 19.54 -15.49 -1.98
N THR A 183 19.39 -15.71 -0.68
CA THR A 183 18.77 -16.93 -0.13
C THR A 183 17.35 -17.13 -0.63
N ILE A 184 16.55 -16.04 -0.72
CA ILE A 184 15.19 -16.10 -1.27
C ILE A 184 15.23 -16.48 -2.76
N LEU A 185 16.12 -15.90 -3.55
CA LEU A 185 16.25 -16.19 -4.98
C LEU A 185 16.71 -17.64 -5.22
N ASP A 186 17.65 -18.13 -4.42
CA ASP A 186 18.16 -19.50 -4.54
C ASP A 186 17.16 -20.56 -4.06
N ALA A 187 16.24 -20.17 -3.18
CA ALA A 187 15.13 -21.01 -2.76
C ALA A 187 14.00 -21.11 -3.80
N CYS A 188 14.04 -20.33 -4.87
CA CYS A 188 13.08 -20.43 -5.97
C CYS A 188 13.46 -21.56 -6.91
N ASP A 189 12.69 -22.66 -6.92
CA ASP A 189 12.93 -23.84 -7.80
C ASP A 189 12.60 -23.53 -9.28
N ARG A 190 11.85 -22.46 -9.54
CA ARG A 190 11.35 -22.10 -10.87
C ARG A 190 11.91 -20.78 -11.33
N LEU A 191 12.29 -20.68 -12.59
CA LEU A 191 12.80 -19.44 -13.19
C LEU A 191 11.78 -18.32 -13.13
N ARG A 192 10.48 -18.62 -13.37
CA ARG A 192 9.39 -17.66 -13.22
C ARG A 192 9.39 -16.99 -11.83
N ASP A 193 9.45 -17.81 -10.78
CA ASP A 193 9.36 -17.34 -9.41
C ASP A 193 10.61 -16.53 -9.03
N ARG A 194 11.79 -17.03 -9.46
CA ARG A 194 13.08 -16.33 -9.31
C ARG A 194 13.07 -14.98 -10.05
N LEU A 195 12.59 -14.95 -11.29
CA LEU A 195 12.46 -13.73 -12.08
C LEU A 195 11.52 -12.73 -11.39
N LEU A 196 10.38 -13.17 -10.85
CA LEU A 196 9.45 -12.28 -10.16
C LEU A 196 10.12 -11.53 -9.00
N PHE A 197 10.82 -12.23 -8.12
CA PHE A 197 11.50 -11.59 -6.99
C PHE A 197 12.73 -10.78 -7.43
N ALA A 198 13.46 -11.21 -8.47
CA ALA A 198 14.54 -10.44 -9.06
C ALA A 198 14.02 -9.11 -9.65
N VAL A 199 12.90 -9.13 -10.37
CA VAL A 199 12.24 -7.91 -10.88
C VAL A 199 11.86 -6.98 -9.74
N LEU A 200 11.22 -7.49 -8.68
CA LEU A 200 10.82 -6.67 -7.53
C LEU A 200 12.04 -6.02 -6.83
N HIS A 201 13.14 -6.75 -6.74
CA HIS A 201 14.37 -6.27 -6.12
C HIS A 201 15.11 -5.26 -7.00
N ASP A 202 15.29 -5.56 -8.29
CA ASP A 202 16.12 -4.77 -9.21
C ASP A 202 15.43 -3.48 -9.69
N THR A 203 14.10 -3.41 -9.58
CA THR A 203 13.29 -2.27 -10.06
C THR A 203 12.54 -1.52 -8.97
N GLY A 204 12.38 -2.12 -7.80
CA GLY A 204 11.55 -1.57 -6.72
C GLY A 204 10.08 -1.37 -7.09
N MET A 205 9.58 -1.98 -8.17
CA MET A 205 8.16 -1.86 -8.53
C MET A 205 7.26 -2.56 -7.52
N ARG A 206 5.99 -2.17 -7.51
CA ARG A 206 4.99 -2.82 -6.66
C ARG A 206 4.62 -4.16 -7.26
N ILE A 207 4.25 -5.13 -6.40
CA ILE A 207 3.83 -6.45 -6.88
C ILE A 207 2.71 -6.39 -7.92
N GLY A 208 1.75 -5.47 -7.78
CA GLY A 208 0.70 -5.30 -8.79
C GLY A 208 1.20 -4.73 -10.12
N GLU A 209 2.29 -3.98 -10.10
CA GLU A 209 2.95 -3.50 -11.31
C GLU A 209 3.69 -4.66 -12.00
N ALA A 210 4.40 -5.49 -11.22
CA ALA A 210 5.08 -6.68 -11.75
C ALA A 210 4.09 -7.71 -12.34
N LEU A 211 2.99 -8.00 -11.65
CA LEU A 211 1.97 -8.93 -12.13
C LEU A 211 1.19 -8.44 -13.35
N GLY A 212 1.24 -7.16 -13.65
CA GLY A 212 0.65 -6.55 -14.85
C GLY A 212 1.62 -6.37 -16.00
N LEU A 213 2.90 -6.76 -15.85
CA LEU A 213 3.90 -6.65 -16.90
C LEU A 213 3.56 -7.56 -18.10
N ARG A 214 3.75 -7.01 -19.28
CA ARG A 214 3.65 -7.70 -20.55
C ARG A 214 5.01 -7.80 -21.23
N HIS A 215 5.14 -8.70 -22.18
CA HIS A 215 6.39 -8.86 -22.94
C HIS A 215 6.77 -7.58 -23.69
N GLU A 216 5.79 -6.82 -24.19
CA GLU A 216 5.99 -5.52 -24.86
C GLU A 216 6.58 -4.43 -23.93
N ASP A 217 6.48 -4.61 -22.60
CA ASP A 217 7.04 -3.67 -21.63
C ASP A 217 8.55 -3.84 -21.42
N TRP A 218 9.14 -4.92 -21.98
CA TRP A 218 10.57 -5.24 -21.86
C TRP A 218 11.32 -4.78 -23.10
N ALA A 219 12.16 -3.77 -22.95
CA ALA A 219 13.12 -3.35 -23.95
C ALA A 219 14.50 -3.92 -23.58
N ALA A 220 14.73 -5.18 -23.98
CA ALA A 220 15.94 -5.92 -23.59
C ALA A 220 17.24 -5.27 -24.12
N ALA A 221 17.23 -4.73 -25.32
CA ALA A 221 18.36 -4.03 -25.94
C ALA A 221 18.72 -2.75 -25.16
N GLU A 222 17.73 -1.99 -24.75
CA GLU A 222 17.87 -0.75 -23.97
C GLU A 222 18.02 -1.03 -22.47
N ARG A 223 17.86 -2.27 -22.06
CA ARG A 223 17.86 -2.70 -20.66
C ARG A 223 16.91 -1.86 -19.80
N THR A 224 15.66 -1.77 -20.23
CA THR A 224 14.61 -1.06 -19.52
C THR A 224 13.34 -1.88 -19.45
N VAL A 225 12.55 -1.64 -18.40
CA VAL A 225 11.18 -2.15 -18.23
C VAL A 225 10.26 -0.97 -17.98
N THR A 226 9.16 -0.91 -18.73
CA THR A 226 8.18 0.17 -18.63
C THR A 226 6.95 -0.27 -17.83
N VAL A 227 6.61 0.50 -16.79
CA VAL A 227 5.39 0.29 -16.01
C VAL A 227 4.28 1.15 -16.58
N LEU A 228 3.22 0.51 -17.03
CA LEU A 228 2.03 1.16 -17.58
C LEU A 228 0.79 0.88 -16.70
N ALA A 229 -0.10 1.85 -16.63
CA ALA A 229 -1.40 1.66 -15.99
C ALA A 229 -2.34 0.97 -16.99
N ARG A 230 -2.75 -0.26 -16.66
CA ARG A 230 -3.67 -1.07 -17.48
C ARG A 230 -4.73 -1.72 -16.60
N VAL A 231 -5.83 -2.10 -17.22
CA VAL A 231 -6.79 -3.06 -16.64
C VAL A 231 -6.29 -4.45 -16.98
N ASN A 232 -6.06 -5.27 -15.97
CA ASN A 232 -5.50 -6.61 -16.11
C ASN A 232 -6.49 -7.67 -15.64
N ASP A 233 -6.54 -8.81 -16.32
CA ASP A 233 -7.47 -9.92 -16.04
C ASP A 233 -7.29 -10.55 -14.66
N ASN A 234 -6.06 -10.50 -14.12
CA ASN A 234 -5.72 -10.97 -12.78
C ASN A 234 -6.02 -9.95 -11.66
N GLY A 235 -6.62 -8.79 -12.01
CA GLY A 235 -6.89 -7.70 -11.07
C GLY A 235 -5.65 -6.92 -10.63
N ALA A 236 -4.48 -7.20 -11.21
CA ALA A 236 -3.26 -6.44 -10.96
C ALA A 236 -3.40 -5.00 -11.47
N ARG A 237 -2.90 -4.04 -10.70
CA ARG A 237 -3.03 -2.61 -11.03
C ARG A 237 -1.76 -1.85 -10.70
N ALA A 238 -1.35 -0.98 -11.60
CA ALA A 238 -0.42 0.08 -11.28
C ALA A 238 -1.14 1.16 -10.46
N LYS A 239 -0.59 1.51 -9.31
CA LYS A 239 -1.17 2.54 -8.43
C LYS A 239 -0.97 3.95 -8.98
N SER A 240 0.06 4.15 -9.83
CA SER A 240 0.32 5.40 -10.54
C SER A 240 -0.24 5.33 -11.96
N ALA A 241 -0.99 6.35 -12.36
CA ALA A 241 -1.46 6.48 -13.74
C ALA A 241 -0.35 6.92 -14.72
N ARG A 242 0.78 7.44 -14.21
CA ARG A 242 1.88 7.93 -15.05
C ARG A 242 2.79 6.78 -15.45
N PRO A 243 3.03 6.59 -16.76
CA PRO A 243 4.04 5.65 -17.26
C PRO A 243 5.43 6.00 -16.73
N ARG A 244 6.25 4.98 -16.51
CA ARG A 244 7.66 5.16 -16.18
C ARG A 244 8.49 3.99 -16.68
N SER A 245 9.66 4.29 -17.24
CA SER A 245 10.67 3.30 -17.59
C SER A 245 11.71 3.21 -16.49
N ILE A 246 12.09 1.99 -16.15
CA ILE A 246 13.05 1.68 -15.08
C ILE A 246 14.21 0.95 -15.73
N PRO A 247 15.45 1.43 -15.60
CA PRO A 247 16.64 0.70 -16.01
C PRO A 247 16.78 -0.61 -15.24
N ILE A 248 17.19 -1.67 -15.93
CA ILE A 248 17.39 -3.00 -15.35
C ILE A 248 18.79 -3.52 -15.60
N SER A 249 19.26 -4.42 -14.75
CA SER A 249 20.58 -5.04 -14.88
C SER A 249 20.66 -6.01 -16.06
N ALA A 250 21.86 -6.19 -16.62
CA ALA A 250 22.09 -7.22 -17.62
C ALA A 250 21.81 -8.65 -17.09
N GLY A 251 21.99 -8.85 -15.77
CA GLY A 251 21.63 -10.10 -15.10
C GLY A 251 20.14 -10.39 -15.15
N LEU A 252 19.31 -9.35 -14.94
CA LEU A 252 17.86 -9.50 -15.02
C LEU A 252 17.38 -9.77 -16.45
N VAL A 253 17.99 -9.14 -17.45
CA VAL A 253 17.72 -9.44 -18.88
C VAL A 253 18.03 -10.90 -19.22
N ARG A 254 19.18 -11.41 -18.76
CA ARG A 254 19.53 -12.83 -18.96
C ARG A 254 18.54 -13.77 -18.27
N LEU A 255 18.19 -13.50 -17.01
CA LEU A 255 17.22 -14.31 -16.27
C LEU A 255 15.84 -14.31 -16.96
N TYR A 256 15.43 -13.19 -17.55
CA TYR A 256 14.21 -13.11 -18.36
C TYR A 256 14.30 -13.99 -19.61
N ALA A 257 15.42 -13.95 -20.33
CA ALA A 257 15.65 -14.80 -21.50
C ALA A 257 15.67 -16.31 -21.12
N ASP A 258 16.35 -16.66 -20.02
CA ASP A 258 16.38 -18.02 -19.49
C ASP A 258 14.98 -18.53 -19.14
N TYR A 259 14.16 -17.66 -18.52
CA TYR A 259 12.78 -17.99 -18.23
C TYR A 259 11.94 -18.21 -19.47
N LEU A 260 12.07 -17.34 -20.49
CA LEU A 260 11.34 -17.50 -21.75
C LEU A 260 11.72 -18.80 -22.45
N HIS A 261 13.01 -19.10 -22.51
CA HIS A 261 13.51 -20.31 -23.17
C HIS A 261 13.23 -21.60 -22.37
N GLY A 262 13.44 -21.55 -21.06
CA GLY A 262 13.43 -22.75 -20.22
C GLY A 262 12.06 -23.17 -19.66
N GLU A 263 11.14 -22.23 -19.45
CA GLU A 263 9.85 -22.51 -18.79
C GLU A 263 8.63 -21.96 -19.52
N TYR A 264 8.73 -20.78 -20.16
CA TYR A 264 7.61 -20.14 -20.84
C TYR A 264 7.31 -20.83 -22.17
N GLY A 265 8.34 -21.11 -22.95
CA GLY A 265 8.23 -21.78 -24.25
C GLY A 265 7.41 -21.01 -25.27
N ASP A 266 6.59 -21.77 -26.02
CA ASP A 266 5.72 -21.23 -27.11
C ASP A 266 4.35 -20.78 -26.60
N LEU A 267 4.23 -20.44 -25.31
CA LEU A 267 2.96 -19.99 -24.75
C LEU A 267 2.52 -18.67 -25.34
N ASP A 268 1.34 -18.63 -25.93
CA ASP A 268 0.72 -17.42 -26.46
C ASP A 268 -0.01 -16.65 -25.35
N SER A 269 0.71 -15.74 -24.69
CA SER A 269 0.16 -14.82 -23.69
C SER A 269 0.94 -13.53 -23.68
N ASP A 270 0.25 -12.40 -23.56
CA ASP A 270 0.90 -11.08 -23.41
C ASP A 270 1.65 -10.96 -22.08
N TYR A 271 1.23 -11.68 -21.04
CA TYR A 271 1.74 -11.50 -19.69
C TYR A 271 3.07 -12.22 -19.44
N VAL A 272 4.00 -11.54 -18.80
CA VAL A 272 5.28 -12.12 -18.38
C VAL A 272 5.08 -13.19 -17.30
N PHE A 273 4.24 -12.92 -16.30
CA PHE A 273 4.03 -13.82 -15.17
C PHE A 273 2.70 -14.56 -15.29
N VAL A 274 2.76 -15.83 -15.64
CA VAL A 274 1.61 -16.69 -15.91
C VAL A 274 1.66 -17.98 -15.10
N ASN A 275 0.52 -18.65 -15.00
CA ASN A 275 0.45 -19.99 -14.44
C ASN A 275 0.99 -21.03 -15.44
N LEU A 276 2.08 -21.72 -15.09
CA LEU A 276 2.70 -22.75 -15.92
C LEU A 276 2.50 -24.17 -15.38
N TRP A 277 2.22 -24.33 -14.09
CA TRP A 277 2.16 -25.66 -13.45
C TRP A 277 0.91 -25.90 -12.60
N ALA A 278 0.23 -24.83 -12.17
CA ALA A 278 -0.95 -24.91 -11.31
C ALA A 278 -1.99 -23.88 -11.72
N GLY A 279 -3.26 -24.20 -11.49
CA GLY A 279 -4.37 -23.36 -11.92
C GLY A 279 -4.64 -23.48 -13.42
N GLN A 280 -5.20 -22.42 -14.02
CA GLN A 280 -5.42 -22.37 -15.46
C GLN A 280 -4.11 -22.01 -16.17
N TYR A 281 -3.58 -22.93 -16.95
CA TYR A 281 -2.35 -22.75 -17.74
C TYR A 281 -2.43 -21.50 -18.63
N GLY A 282 -1.35 -20.72 -18.68
CA GLY A 282 -1.24 -19.48 -19.47
C GLY A 282 -2.00 -18.28 -18.93
N ARG A 283 -2.84 -18.44 -17.90
CA ARG A 283 -3.51 -17.28 -17.26
C ARG A 283 -2.54 -16.48 -16.41
N PRO A 284 -2.68 -15.15 -16.38
CA PRO A 284 -1.80 -14.29 -15.60
C PRO A 284 -1.82 -14.65 -14.10
N LEU A 285 -0.65 -14.59 -13.47
CA LEU A 285 -0.46 -14.92 -12.07
C LEU A 285 -1.22 -13.93 -11.17
N THR A 286 -1.89 -14.45 -10.15
CA THR A 286 -2.70 -13.63 -9.23
C THR A 286 -1.92 -13.25 -7.97
N TYR A 287 -2.41 -12.23 -7.25
CA TYR A 287 -1.88 -11.88 -5.92
C TYR A 287 -1.90 -13.06 -4.95
N ALA A 288 -3.00 -13.84 -4.93
CA ALA A 288 -3.11 -15.00 -4.05
C ALA A 288 -2.01 -16.02 -4.31
N ALA A 289 -1.78 -16.37 -5.59
CA ALA A 289 -0.72 -17.31 -5.97
C ALA A 289 0.67 -16.84 -5.54
N VAL A 290 0.95 -15.53 -5.61
CA VAL A 290 2.23 -14.98 -5.14
C VAL A 290 2.35 -15.02 -3.61
N TYR A 291 1.29 -14.70 -2.86
CA TYR A 291 1.35 -14.79 -1.40
C TYR A 291 1.43 -16.23 -0.90
N ASP A 292 0.88 -17.19 -1.62
CA ASP A 292 1.11 -18.62 -1.36
C ASP A 292 2.57 -19.00 -1.63
N LEU A 293 3.17 -18.47 -2.70
CA LEU A 293 4.60 -18.64 -2.98
C LEU A 293 5.45 -18.02 -1.88
N VAL A 294 5.17 -16.80 -1.46
CA VAL A 294 5.86 -16.14 -0.33
C VAL A 294 5.78 -17.00 0.93
N THR A 295 4.61 -17.56 1.24
CA THR A 295 4.42 -18.43 2.41
C THR A 295 5.29 -19.69 2.32
N ARG A 296 5.43 -20.29 1.14
CA ARG A 296 6.33 -21.44 0.93
C ARG A 296 7.79 -21.05 1.09
N LEU A 297 8.20 -19.92 0.51
CA LEU A 297 9.59 -19.42 0.61
C LEU A 297 9.96 -19.05 2.04
N ARG A 298 9.08 -18.40 2.80
CA ARG A 298 9.29 -18.13 4.25
C ARG A 298 9.56 -19.41 5.03
N ARG A 299 8.78 -20.48 4.79
CA ARG A 299 8.99 -21.78 5.45
C ARG A 299 10.31 -22.43 5.05
N ARG A 300 10.70 -22.32 3.77
CA ARG A 300 11.93 -22.93 3.24
C ARG A 300 13.20 -22.23 3.72
N THR A 301 13.17 -20.89 3.75
CA THR A 301 14.34 -20.07 4.07
C THR A 301 14.44 -19.68 5.54
N GLY A 302 13.36 -19.78 6.30
CA GLY A 302 13.28 -19.23 7.65
C GLY A 302 13.23 -17.68 7.68
N ILE A 303 13.25 -17.01 6.53
CA ILE A 303 13.24 -15.56 6.43
C ILE A 303 11.78 -15.08 6.37
N ASP A 304 11.37 -14.29 7.36
CA ASP A 304 10.07 -13.60 7.29
C ASP A 304 10.23 -12.32 6.44
N PHE A 305 9.66 -12.33 5.25
CA PHE A 305 9.74 -11.21 4.30
C PHE A 305 8.39 -10.93 3.63
N ASP A 306 8.20 -9.69 3.20
CA ASP A 306 7.07 -9.26 2.36
C ASP A 306 7.61 -8.75 1.02
N PRO A 307 6.97 -9.03 -0.12
CA PRO A 307 7.40 -8.51 -1.42
C PRO A 307 7.62 -6.99 -1.45
N HIS A 308 6.91 -6.26 -0.59
CA HIS A 308 7.08 -4.81 -0.48
C HIS A 308 8.45 -4.40 0.09
N TRP A 309 9.11 -5.30 0.84
CA TRP A 309 10.46 -5.03 1.37
C TRP A 309 11.51 -4.98 0.26
N CYS A 310 11.34 -5.69 -0.86
CA CYS A 310 12.20 -5.56 -2.04
C CYS A 310 12.24 -4.09 -2.51
N ARG A 311 11.07 -3.44 -2.53
CA ARG A 311 10.97 -2.03 -2.90
C ARG A 311 11.63 -1.11 -1.87
N HIS A 312 11.49 -1.39 -0.58
CA HIS A 312 12.19 -0.65 0.46
C HIS A 312 13.70 -0.83 0.36
N THR A 313 14.16 -2.05 0.07
CA THR A 313 15.59 -2.36 -0.14
C THR A 313 16.13 -1.60 -1.34
N TYR A 314 15.45 -1.63 -2.48
CA TYR A 314 15.82 -0.89 -3.69
C TYR A 314 15.93 0.62 -3.41
N ALA A 315 14.90 1.22 -2.82
CA ALA A 315 14.89 2.65 -2.52
C ALA A 315 16.01 3.06 -1.57
N THR A 316 16.20 2.30 -0.48
CA THR A 316 17.26 2.57 0.51
C THR A 316 18.65 2.38 -0.11
N GLY A 317 18.84 1.35 -0.94
CA GLY A 317 20.09 1.11 -1.65
C GLY A 317 20.47 2.27 -2.58
N LEU A 318 19.52 2.79 -3.35
CA LEU A 318 19.75 3.93 -4.24
C LEU A 318 20.10 5.20 -3.45
N LEU A 319 19.38 5.49 -2.37
CA LEU A 319 19.66 6.66 -1.53
C LEU A 319 21.03 6.56 -0.85
N ARG A 320 21.42 5.38 -0.36
CA ARG A 320 22.77 5.12 0.19
C ARG A 320 23.86 5.22 -0.87
N ALA A 321 23.54 4.91 -2.12
CA ALA A 321 24.46 5.12 -3.24
C ALA A 321 24.58 6.60 -3.68
N GLY A 322 23.84 7.52 -3.03
CA GLY A 322 23.88 8.96 -3.34
C GLY A 322 22.93 9.38 -4.47
N THR A 323 22.01 8.50 -4.89
CA THR A 323 21.03 8.87 -5.93
C THR A 323 20.08 9.96 -5.39
N PRO A 324 19.86 11.07 -6.13
CA PRO A 324 18.95 12.12 -5.72
C PRO A 324 17.54 11.59 -5.43
N VAL A 325 16.92 12.10 -4.36
CA VAL A 325 15.60 11.63 -3.87
C VAL A 325 14.50 11.80 -4.92
N GLU A 326 14.60 12.79 -5.78
CA GLU A 326 13.68 13.04 -6.91
C GLU A 326 13.76 11.92 -7.96
N VAL A 327 14.97 11.44 -8.25
CA VAL A 327 15.21 10.31 -9.16
C VAL A 327 14.62 9.03 -8.55
N VAL A 328 14.91 8.75 -7.28
CA VAL A 328 14.35 7.60 -6.56
C VAL A 328 12.82 7.68 -6.54
N SER A 329 12.25 8.84 -6.23
CA SER A 329 10.80 9.07 -6.25
C SER A 329 10.17 8.77 -7.62
N ARG A 330 10.83 9.19 -8.70
CA ARG A 330 10.39 8.94 -10.08
C ARG A 330 10.44 7.44 -10.43
N LEU A 331 11.55 6.77 -10.14
CA LEU A 331 11.71 5.32 -10.36
C LEU A 331 10.66 4.50 -9.59
N LEU A 332 10.37 4.90 -8.37
CA LEU A 332 9.35 4.26 -7.55
C LEU A 332 7.91 4.60 -7.99
N GLY A 333 7.70 5.66 -8.77
CA GLY A 333 6.37 6.15 -9.14
C GLY A 333 5.58 6.64 -7.94
N HIS A 334 6.22 7.43 -7.07
CA HIS A 334 5.52 8.16 -6.01
C HIS A 334 4.85 9.41 -6.59
N ALA A 335 3.63 9.68 -6.15
CA ALA A 335 2.89 10.88 -6.59
C ALA A 335 3.55 12.18 -6.10
N SER A 336 4.30 12.12 -5.00
CA SER A 336 5.03 13.23 -4.39
C SER A 336 6.38 12.76 -3.87
N VAL A 337 7.41 13.60 -4.03
CA VAL A 337 8.74 13.39 -3.44
C VAL A 337 8.66 13.33 -1.90
N SER A 338 7.71 14.06 -1.28
CA SER A 338 7.49 14.02 0.17
C SER A 338 7.23 12.60 0.68
N THR A 339 6.56 11.75 -0.09
CA THR A 339 6.35 10.34 0.27
C THR A 339 7.69 9.59 0.40
N THR A 340 8.65 9.85 -0.50
CA THR A 340 9.99 9.25 -0.44
C THR A 340 10.74 9.76 0.78
N VAL A 341 10.71 11.07 1.01
CA VAL A 341 11.36 11.71 2.17
C VAL A 341 10.75 11.22 3.48
N GLU A 342 9.43 11.11 3.59
CA GLU A 342 8.76 10.63 4.82
C GLU A 342 9.09 9.18 5.14
N VAL A 343 9.23 8.34 4.14
CA VAL A 343 9.50 6.90 4.31
C VAL A 343 10.99 6.64 4.51
N TYR A 344 11.86 7.34 3.78
CA TYR A 344 13.31 7.04 3.71
C TYR A 344 14.20 8.15 4.21
N GLY A 345 13.66 9.35 4.55
CA GLY A 345 14.43 10.52 4.98
C GLY A 345 15.08 10.42 6.38
N HIS A 346 15.04 9.24 6.99
CA HIS A 346 15.69 8.92 8.27
C HIS A 346 16.96 8.10 8.06
N LEU A 347 17.68 8.34 6.97
CA LEU A 347 19.06 7.88 6.85
C LEU A 347 19.80 8.26 8.14
N ASN A 348 20.43 7.28 8.78
CA ASN A 348 21.09 7.50 10.06
C ASN A 348 22.34 8.38 9.88
N VAL A 349 22.93 8.83 10.99
CA VAL A 349 24.13 9.66 10.98
C VAL A 349 25.28 8.97 10.23
N GLU A 350 25.34 7.64 10.27
CA GLU A 350 26.35 6.85 9.56
C GLU A 350 26.14 6.88 8.03
N ASP A 351 24.90 6.77 7.56
CA ASP A 351 24.58 6.92 6.14
C ASP A 351 24.96 8.34 5.64
N ALA A 352 24.73 9.36 6.48
CA ALA A 352 25.13 10.75 6.19
C ALA A 352 26.66 10.89 6.14
N ARG A 353 27.38 10.30 7.10
CA ARG A 353 28.84 10.30 7.15
C ARG A 353 29.42 9.68 5.87
N GLN A 354 28.99 8.48 5.50
CA GLN A 354 29.46 7.79 4.30
C GLN A 354 29.19 8.59 3.03
N THR A 355 28.05 9.30 2.98
CA THR A 355 27.73 10.16 1.83
C THR A 355 28.68 11.36 1.75
N LEU A 356 28.97 11.98 2.88
CA LEU A 356 29.91 13.10 2.96
C LEU A 356 31.35 12.68 2.67
N GLU A 357 31.77 11.49 3.13
CA GLU A 357 33.08 10.90 2.80
C GLU A 357 33.20 10.63 1.30
N LYS A 358 32.20 10.01 0.67
CA LYS A 358 32.18 9.79 -0.78
C LYS A 358 32.17 11.08 -1.60
N ALA A 359 31.54 12.13 -1.08
CA ALA A 359 31.57 13.46 -1.67
C ALA A 359 32.90 14.22 -1.44
N GLY A 360 33.86 13.64 -0.71
CA GLY A 360 35.10 14.27 -0.37
C GLY A 360 34.99 15.42 0.64
N TRP A 361 33.85 15.51 1.33
CA TRP A 361 33.59 16.65 2.24
C TRP A 361 34.53 16.70 3.43
N PHE A 362 35.04 15.56 3.89
CA PHE A 362 35.97 15.43 5.01
C PHE A 362 37.43 15.32 4.59
N THR A 363 37.76 15.46 3.30
CA THR A 363 39.13 15.54 2.82
C THR A 363 39.58 16.99 2.87
N ASP A 364 40.86 17.24 3.20
CA ASP A 364 41.47 18.57 3.31
C ASP A 364 41.32 19.46 2.05
N THR A 365 40.94 18.84 0.93
CA THR A 365 40.65 19.53 -0.33
C THR A 365 39.18 19.96 -0.51
N GLY A 366 38.26 19.48 0.33
CA GLY A 366 36.82 19.75 0.22
C GLY A 366 36.30 20.88 1.10
N SER A 367 37.07 21.32 2.12
CA SER A 367 36.75 22.45 2.98
C SER A 367 37.50 23.70 2.51
N ALA A 368 36.73 24.68 2.04
CA ALA A 368 37.32 26.02 1.73
C ALA A 368 37.77 26.79 2.98
N VAL A 369 37.61 26.21 4.14
CA VAL A 369 38.01 26.80 5.44
C VAL A 369 38.93 25.81 6.13
N GLN A 370 40.19 26.20 6.33
CA GLN A 370 41.10 25.50 7.25
C GLN A 370 40.68 25.83 8.68
N LEU A 371 40.36 24.80 9.46
CA LEU A 371 40.02 24.91 10.88
C LEU A 371 41.27 24.96 11.71
#